data_c6e280b15ecc6a5bb0d98f166a04da08
#
_entry.id   c6e280b15ecc6a5bb0d98f166a04da08
#
_cell.length_a   1.000
_cell.length_b   1.000
_cell.length_c   1.000
_cell.angle_alpha   90.00
_cell.angle_beta   90.00
_cell.angle_gamma   90.00
#
_symmetry.space_group_name_H-M   'P 1'
#
loop_
_entity.id
_entity.type
_entity.pdbx_description
1 polymer ?
#
loop_
_entity_poly.entity_id
_entity_poly.type
_entity_poly.pdbx_seq_one_letter_code
_entity_poly.pdbx_strand_id
1 'polypeptide(L)'
;MKYNNIDYQRCVLICMVVMIHIVNFSTLYPDVKNFINFFFMQAFLLITGYLVNIRKTYKEFASYTMKIIIPYIIMVTSYAFVSTLLPVRDGVNEFTIPIILNTIFVTSIGPYWFLHTMAICGIIYYLTFNLVGKWSIMGKLCLFATFLMLVSQYTPVLNSTNAAFYFTGVCLRLSEKRLDEIIKPSLWSILPFIAIASFPNYKNWNFLAVTILALSFLSFVPKLIQSINNKKVLGIIGFIGRNTLPIYLFHPIFTMGGKLALPLFHFDNSGGGTYGLHYCR
;
A
#
# COMPACT_ATOMS: atom_id res chain seq x y z
N MET A 1 8.82 17.15 18.16
CA MET A 1 7.57 16.64 17.59
C MET A 1 7.31 15.24 18.14
N LYS A 2 6.10 14.98 18.63
CA LYS A 2 5.76 13.63 19.12
C LYS A 2 5.19 12.85 17.91
N TYR A 3 5.83 11.75 17.55
CA TYR A 3 5.34 10.80 16.55
C TYR A 3 4.27 9.89 17.19
N ASN A 4 3.36 9.38 16.38
CA ASN A 4 2.26 8.54 16.87
C ASN A 4 2.40 7.08 16.35
N ASN A 5 1.56 6.19 16.85
CA ASN A 5 1.59 4.78 16.47
C ASN A 5 1.40 4.56 14.96
N ILE A 6 0.59 5.39 14.31
CA ILE A 6 0.36 5.33 12.86
C ILE A 6 1.65 5.67 12.09
N ASP A 7 2.45 6.62 12.56
CA ASP A 7 3.72 6.94 11.92
C ASP A 7 4.67 5.73 11.96
N TYR A 8 4.70 5.00 13.08
CA TYR A 8 5.52 3.79 13.23
C TYR A 8 5.04 2.66 12.33
N GLN A 9 3.74 2.41 12.29
CA GLN A 9 3.12 1.41 11.39
C GLN A 9 3.45 1.71 9.92
N ARG A 10 3.27 2.96 9.50
CA ARG A 10 3.55 3.42 8.13
C ARG A 10 5.02 3.30 7.76
N CYS A 11 5.93 3.55 8.71
CA CYS A 11 7.36 3.37 8.48
C CYS A 11 7.69 1.92 8.13
N VAL A 12 7.22 0.95 8.91
CA VAL A 12 7.51 -0.46 8.62
C VAL A 12 6.86 -0.90 7.31
N LEU A 13 5.63 -0.48 7.06
CA LEU A 13 4.93 -0.78 5.80
C LEU A 13 5.66 -0.23 4.58
N ILE A 14 6.14 1.02 4.62
CA ILE A 14 6.87 1.58 3.47
C ILE A 14 8.24 0.92 3.27
N CYS A 15 8.91 0.51 4.34
CA CYS A 15 10.13 -0.29 4.23
C CYS A 15 9.86 -1.64 3.56
N MET A 16 8.75 -2.30 3.87
CA MET A 16 8.32 -3.53 3.19
C MET A 16 8.05 -3.27 1.70
N VAL A 17 7.39 -2.15 1.34
CA VAL A 17 7.19 -1.75 -0.08
C VAL A 17 8.53 -1.68 -0.81
N VAL A 18 9.49 -0.93 -0.27
CA VAL A 18 10.82 -0.78 -0.90
C VAL A 18 11.52 -2.13 -1.02
N MET A 19 11.53 -2.91 0.06
CA MET A 19 12.22 -4.19 0.15
C MET A 19 11.74 -5.20 -0.90
N ILE A 20 10.44 -5.35 -1.11
CA ILE A 20 9.90 -6.31 -2.09
C ILE A 20 10.15 -5.88 -3.55
N HIS A 21 10.48 -4.62 -3.78
CA HIS A 21 10.83 -4.11 -5.11
C HIS A 21 12.34 -4.16 -5.39
N ILE A 22 13.17 -4.50 -4.38
CA ILE A 22 14.59 -4.79 -4.60
C ILE A 22 14.69 -6.15 -5.29
N VAL A 23 15.27 -6.16 -6.49
CA VAL A 23 15.31 -7.36 -7.36
C VAL A 23 15.97 -8.54 -6.66
N ASN A 24 17.14 -8.35 -6.07
CA ASN A 24 17.88 -9.41 -5.39
C ASN A 24 17.09 -10.01 -4.23
N PHE A 25 16.46 -9.17 -3.39
CA PHE A 25 15.61 -9.64 -2.29
C PHE A 25 14.47 -10.51 -2.82
N SER A 26 13.79 -10.04 -3.86
CA SER A 26 12.64 -10.73 -4.45
C SER A 26 12.99 -12.07 -5.09
N THR A 27 14.21 -12.21 -5.60
CA THR A 27 14.71 -13.44 -6.23
C THR A 27 15.25 -14.42 -5.21
N LEU A 28 15.98 -13.92 -4.20
CA LEU A 28 16.59 -14.76 -3.16
C LEU A 28 15.56 -15.26 -2.14
N TYR A 29 14.52 -14.47 -1.85
CA TYR A 29 13.51 -14.76 -0.83
C TYR A 29 12.08 -14.69 -1.37
N PRO A 30 11.70 -15.52 -2.36
CA PRO A 30 10.39 -15.45 -3.01
C PRO A 30 9.23 -15.71 -2.03
N ASP A 31 9.41 -16.61 -1.07
CA ASP A 31 8.36 -16.93 -0.08
C ASP A 31 8.13 -15.76 0.88
N VAL A 32 9.19 -15.10 1.33
CA VAL A 32 9.08 -13.91 2.19
C VAL A 32 8.39 -12.78 1.43
N LYS A 33 8.77 -12.54 0.16
CA LYS A 33 8.09 -11.58 -0.70
C LYS A 33 6.61 -11.89 -0.86
N ASN A 34 6.26 -13.15 -1.15
CA ASN A 34 4.87 -13.58 -1.34
C ASN A 34 4.07 -13.41 -0.04
N PHE A 35 4.67 -13.74 1.10
CA PHE A 35 4.05 -13.53 2.40
C PHE A 35 3.81 -12.04 2.70
N ILE A 36 4.80 -11.18 2.49
CA ILE A 36 4.66 -9.73 2.68
C ILE A 36 3.55 -9.19 1.77
N ASN A 37 3.56 -9.53 0.48
CA ASN A 37 2.57 -9.09 -0.50
C ASN A 37 1.13 -9.47 -0.12
N PHE A 38 0.95 -10.50 0.69
CA PHE A 38 -0.36 -11.01 1.05
C PHE A 38 -1.15 -10.06 1.95
N PHE A 39 -0.51 -9.26 2.83
CA PHE A 39 -1.23 -8.45 3.82
C PHE A 39 -0.82 -6.97 3.91
N PHE A 40 0.42 -6.61 3.52
CA PHE A 40 0.96 -5.29 3.88
C PHE A 40 0.24 -4.12 3.18
N MET A 41 -0.17 -4.30 1.92
CA MET A 41 -0.91 -3.26 1.20
C MET A 41 -2.32 -3.09 1.74
N GLN A 42 -2.95 -4.17 2.17
CA GLN A 42 -4.26 -4.13 2.82
C GLN A 42 -4.19 -3.40 4.16
N ALA A 43 -3.15 -3.65 4.96
CA ALA A 43 -2.89 -2.88 6.17
C ALA A 43 -2.67 -1.38 5.87
N PHE A 44 -1.98 -1.08 4.77
CA PHE A 44 -1.78 0.30 4.32
C PHE A 44 -3.09 0.97 3.88
N LEU A 45 -3.95 0.25 3.15
CA LEU A 45 -5.26 0.76 2.72
C LEU A 45 -6.18 1.03 3.90
N LEU A 46 -6.17 0.17 4.92
CA LEU A 46 -6.93 0.38 6.16
C LEU A 46 -6.49 1.69 6.85
N ILE A 47 -5.18 1.90 7.03
CA ILE A 47 -4.65 3.16 7.59
C ILE A 47 -5.06 4.35 6.71
N THR A 48 -5.00 4.21 5.40
CA THR A 48 -5.33 5.29 4.45
C THR A 48 -6.80 5.67 4.56
N GLY A 49 -7.71 4.70 4.56
CA GLY A 49 -9.14 4.95 4.76
C GLY A 49 -9.44 5.61 6.11
N TYR A 50 -8.72 5.21 7.17
CA TYR A 50 -8.84 5.85 8.49
C TYR A 50 -8.34 7.31 8.50
N LEU A 51 -7.31 7.64 7.73
CA LEU A 51 -6.69 8.97 7.74
C LEU A 51 -7.39 10.00 6.84
N VAL A 52 -8.21 9.56 5.88
CA VAL A 52 -8.89 10.49 4.96
C VAL A 52 -9.85 11.39 5.71
N ASN A 53 -9.69 12.69 5.50
CA ASN A 53 -10.53 13.71 6.09
C ASN A 53 -11.51 14.29 5.05
N ILE A 54 -12.77 13.91 5.16
CA ILE A 54 -13.85 14.41 4.28
C ILE A 54 -14.54 15.67 4.81
N ARG A 55 -14.18 16.17 5.99
CA ARG A 55 -14.72 17.44 6.56
C ARG A 55 -14.15 18.68 5.87
N LYS A 56 -13.38 18.50 4.79
CA LYS A 56 -12.81 19.56 3.98
C LYS A 56 -13.84 20.14 3.04
N THR A 57 -13.72 21.43 2.78
CA THR A 57 -14.47 22.07 1.67
C THR A 57 -14.08 21.45 0.34
N TYR A 58 -14.93 21.64 -0.70
CA TYR A 58 -14.64 21.12 -2.05
C TYR A 58 -13.27 21.58 -2.57
N LYS A 59 -12.93 22.84 -2.39
CA LYS A 59 -11.63 23.40 -2.83
C LYS A 59 -10.44 22.75 -2.09
N GLU A 60 -10.57 22.57 -0.78
CA GLU A 60 -9.52 21.95 0.03
C GLU A 60 -9.36 20.47 -0.30
N PHE A 61 -10.47 19.75 -0.53
CA PHE A 61 -10.42 18.34 -0.91
C PHE A 61 -9.84 18.17 -2.31
N ALA A 62 -10.26 18.98 -3.27
CA ALA A 62 -9.69 18.99 -4.61
C ALA A 62 -8.17 19.29 -4.57
N SER A 63 -7.74 20.30 -3.82
CA SER A 63 -6.32 20.61 -3.64
C SER A 63 -5.54 19.45 -3.00
N TYR A 64 -6.12 18.79 -2.00
CA TYR A 64 -5.53 17.60 -1.37
C TYR A 64 -5.40 16.44 -2.37
N THR A 65 -6.44 16.17 -3.13
CA THR A 65 -6.48 15.09 -4.12
C THR A 65 -5.50 15.35 -5.27
N MET A 66 -5.41 16.59 -5.74
CA MET A 66 -4.46 16.99 -6.79
C MET A 66 -2.99 16.83 -6.35
N LYS A 67 -2.67 17.03 -5.08
CA LYS A 67 -1.32 16.76 -4.53
C LYS A 67 -0.93 15.29 -4.60
N ILE A 68 -1.89 14.39 -4.78
CA ILE A 68 -1.67 12.96 -4.97
C ILE A 68 -1.71 12.60 -6.45
N ILE A 69 -2.73 13.08 -7.17
CA ILE A 69 -2.98 12.74 -8.58
C ILE A 69 -1.89 13.29 -9.49
N ILE A 70 -1.45 14.54 -9.30
CA ILE A 70 -0.43 15.14 -10.19
C ILE A 70 0.89 14.34 -10.13
N PRO A 71 1.50 14.08 -8.96
CA PRO A 71 2.68 13.23 -8.89
C PRO A 71 2.43 11.81 -9.41
N TYR A 72 1.25 11.24 -9.16
CA TYR A 72 0.85 9.94 -9.69
C TYR A 72 0.90 9.92 -11.23
N ILE A 73 0.24 10.87 -11.89
CA ILE A 73 0.23 10.95 -13.36
C ILE A 73 1.65 11.08 -13.92
N ILE A 74 2.46 11.97 -13.34
CA ILE A 74 3.85 12.17 -13.76
C ILE A 74 4.63 10.85 -13.64
N MET A 75 4.52 10.17 -12.50
CA MET A 75 5.28 8.94 -12.25
C MET A 75 4.80 7.77 -13.11
N VAL A 76 3.48 7.61 -13.30
CA VAL A 76 2.90 6.58 -14.18
C VAL A 76 3.33 6.81 -15.63
N THR A 77 3.27 8.04 -16.13
CA THR A 77 3.69 8.37 -17.49
C THR A 77 5.20 8.15 -17.68
N SER A 78 6.01 8.56 -16.71
CA SER A 78 7.45 8.34 -16.73
C SER A 78 7.80 6.85 -16.68
N TYR A 79 7.11 6.07 -15.84
CA TYR A 79 7.32 4.63 -15.75
C TYR A 79 6.90 3.91 -17.04
N ALA A 80 5.77 4.30 -17.64
CA ALA A 80 5.32 3.80 -18.92
C ALA A 80 6.35 4.08 -20.02
N PHE A 81 6.90 5.30 -20.08
CA PHE A 81 7.96 5.64 -21.04
C PHE A 81 9.22 4.80 -20.82
N VAL A 82 9.73 4.71 -19.59
CA VAL A 82 10.94 3.94 -19.29
C VAL A 82 10.72 2.45 -19.54
N SER A 83 9.50 1.94 -19.35
CA SER A 83 9.20 0.51 -19.60
C SER A 83 9.30 0.11 -21.08
N THR A 84 9.18 1.05 -22.03
CA THR A 84 9.41 0.77 -23.46
C THR A 84 10.90 0.71 -23.82
N LEU A 85 11.76 1.26 -22.96
CA LEU A 85 13.22 1.29 -23.19
C LEU A 85 13.96 0.20 -22.41
N LEU A 86 13.41 -0.19 -21.25
CA LEU A 86 14.04 -1.16 -20.34
C LEU A 86 13.02 -2.25 -19.97
N PRO A 87 13.45 -3.52 -19.87
CA PRO A 87 12.58 -4.59 -19.41
C PRO A 87 12.22 -4.41 -17.93
N VAL A 88 11.03 -3.89 -17.69
CA VAL A 88 10.49 -3.73 -16.34
C VAL A 88 9.28 -4.63 -16.15
N ARG A 89 9.04 -5.03 -14.90
CA ARG A 89 7.86 -5.81 -14.56
C ARG A 89 6.61 -4.94 -14.67
N ASP A 90 5.55 -5.52 -15.23
CA ASP A 90 4.25 -4.87 -15.40
C ASP A 90 4.34 -3.53 -16.16
N GLY A 91 5.28 -3.43 -17.13
CA GLY A 91 5.44 -2.30 -18.03
C GLY A 91 4.48 -2.36 -19.23
N VAL A 92 4.53 -1.32 -20.07
CA VAL A 92 3.84 -1.28 -21.39
C VAL A 92 4.83 -1.55 -22.51
N ASN A 93 4.34 -2.16 -23.59
CA ASN A 93 5.19 -2.46 -24.76
C ASN A 93 5.34 -1.25 -25.70
N GLU A 94 4.35 -0.37 -25.70
CA GLU A 94 4.29 0.79 -26.58
C GLU A 94 3.88 2.04 -25.82
N PHE A 95 4.45 3.18 -26.21
CA PHE A 95 4.14 4.49 -25.65
C PHE A 95 3.18 5.25 -26.54
N THR A 96 1.89 4.90 -26.49
CA THR A 96 0.82 5.54 -27.25
C THR A 96 -0.17 6.25 -26.32
N ILE A 97 -0.83 7.30 -26.82
CA ILE A 97 -1.81 8.07 -26.03
C ILE A 97 -2.92 7.18 -25.44
N PRO A 98 -3.56 6.26 -26.17
CA PRO A 98 -4.59 5.38 -25.63
C PRO A 98 -4.07 4.49 -24.49
N ILE A 99 -2.86 3.93 -24.64
CA ILE A 99 -2.24 3.08 -23.61
C ILE A 99 -1.94 3.90 -22.36
N ILE A 100 -1.40 5.11 -22.51
CA ILE A 100 -1.10 6.00 -21.38
C ILE A 100 -2.39 6.38 -20.64
N LEU A 101 -3.44 6.78 -21.35
CA LEU A 101 -4.73 7.12 -20.73
C LEU A 101 -5.34 5.92 -20.02
N ASN A 102 -5.32 4.74 -20.63
CA ASN A 102 -5.78 3.51 -19.99
C ASN A 102 -4.97 3.21 -18.71
N THR A 103 -3.66 3.37 -18.77
CA THR A 103 -2.76 3.13 -17.64
C THR A 103 -2.97 4.13 -16.50
N ILE A 104 -3.25 5.41 -16.82
CA ILE A 104 -3.50 6.42 -15.79
C ILE A 104 -4.86 6.22 -15.11
N PHE A 105 -5.92 5.97 -15.90
CA PHE A 105 -7.29 6.04 -15.41
C PHE A 105 -7.94 4.69 -15.12
N VAL A 106 -7.44 3.60 -15.69
CA VAL A 106 -8.12 2.29 -15.64
C VAL A 106 -7.29 1.23 -14.93
N THR A 107 -6.10 0.89 -15.45
CA THR A 107 -5.36 -0.30 -14.99
C THR A 107 -4.25 0.00 -13.98
N SER A 108 -3.76 1.26 -13.98
CA SER A 108 -2.50 1.63 -13.32
C SER A 108 -1.29 0.84 -13.86
N ILE A 109 -0.08 1.12 -13.41
CA ILE A 109 1.15 0.45 -13.88
C ILE A 109 2.11 0.23 -12.72
N GLY A 110 2.79 -0.92 -12.74
CA GLY A 110 3.82 -1.26 -11.79
C GLY A 110 3.38 -1.06 -10.34
N PRO A 111 4.20 -0.41 -9.50
CA PRO A 111 3.86 -0.21 -8.09
C PRO A 111 2.79 0.85 -7.81
N TYR A 112 2.35 1.64 -8.82
CA TYR A 112 1.49 2.81 -8.61
C TYR A 112 0.00 2.50 -8.43
N TRP A 113 -0.42 1.24 -8.58
CA TRP A 113 -1.81 0.81 -8.40
C TRP A 113 -2.41 1.19 -7.03
N PHE A 114 -1.58 1.28 -5.99
CA PHE A 114 -2.04 1.66 -4.65
C PHE A 114 -2.51 3.13 -4.60
N LEU A 115 -1.76 4.05 -5.23
CA LEU A 115 -2.16 5.47 -5.31
C LEU A 115 -3.44 5.64 -6.12
N HIS A 116 -3.58 4.88 -7.20
CA HIS A 116 -4.79 4.81 -8.00
C HIS A 116 -5.99 4.38 -7.16
N THR A 117 -5.89 3.23 -6.48
CA THR A 117 -6.92 2.73 -5.56
C THR A 117 -7.27 3.75 -4.47
N MET A 118 -6.26 4.34 -3.84
CA MET A 118 -6.43 5.34 -2.79
C MET A 118 -7.16 6.58 -3.29
N ALA A 119 -6.82 7.08 -4.47
CA ALA A 119 -7.45 8.25 -5.06
C ALA A 119 -8.92 7.98 -5.40
N ILE A 120 -9.21 6.85 -6.05
CA ILE A 120 -10.58 6.46 -6.44
C ILE A 120 -11.47 6.26 -5.21
N CYS A 121 -11.02 5.44 -4.25
CA CYS A 121 -11.77 5.22 -3.01
C CYS A 121 -12.00 6.53 -2.24
N GLY A 122 -11.00 7.41 -2.19
CA GLY A 122 -11.10 8.72 -1.55
C GLY A 122 -12.10 9.64 -2.23
N ILE A 123 -12.12 9.68 -3.57
CA ILE A 123 -13.08 10.47 -4.35
C ILE A 123 -14.50 9.94 -4.14
N ILE A 124 -14.72 8.62 -4.26
CA ILE A 124 -16.03 8.00 -4.04
C ILE A 124 -16.52 8.29 -2.61
N TYR A 125 -15.65 8.16 -1.60
CA TYR A 125 -15.97 8.47 -0.22
C TYR A 125 -16.41 9.93 -0.04
N TYR A 126 -15.61 10.86 -0.55
CA TYR A 126 -15.91 12.29 -0.46
C TYR A 126 -17.24 12.65 -1.15
N LEU A 127 -17.43 12.19 -2.37
CA LEU A 127 -18.63 12.46 -3.15
C LEU A 127 -19.88 11.87 -2.47
N THR A 128 -19.83 10.60 -2.05
CA THR A 128 -20.96 9.93 -1.40
C THR A 128 -21.40 10.68 -0.14
N PHE A 129 -20.45 11.07 0.72
CA PHE A 129 -20.78 11.71 1.98
C PHE A 129 -21.23 13.16 1.85
N ASN A 130 -20.85 13.85 0.77
CA ASN A 130 -21.28 15.24 0.51
C ASN A 130 -22.55 15.33 -0.32
N LEU A 131 -22.79 14.41 -1.27
CA LEU A 131 -24.00 14.40 -2.10
C LEU A 131 -25.28 14.14 -1.29
N VAL A 132 -25.22 13.26 -0.29
CA VAL A 132 -26.38 12.85 0.52
C VAL A 132 -26.39 13.50 1.91
N GLY A 133 -26.15 14.81 1.96
CA GLY A 133 -25.88 15.59 3.17
C GLY A 133 -26.74 15.27 4.42
N LYS A 134 -28.05 15.06 4.27
CA LYS A 134 -29.00 14.82 5.38
C LYS A 134 -29.19 13.35 5.77
N TRP A 135 -28.56 12.41 5.06
CA TRP A 135 -28.70 10.99 5.39
C TRP A 135 -27.97 10.62 6.68
N SER A 136 -28.45 9.55 7.32
CA SER A 136 -27.76 8.96 8.48
C SER A 136 -26.36 8.47 8.09
N ILE A 137 -25.44 8.38 9.04
CA ILE A 137 -24.10 7.83 8.81
C ILE A 137 -24.16 6.43 8.23
N MET A 138 -25.10 5.60 8.71
CA MET A 138 -25.29 4.23 8.20
C MET A 138 -25.75 4.24 6.73
N GLY A 139 -26.70 5.12 6.37
CA GLY A 139 -27.15 5.26 4.98
C GLY A 139 -26.03 5.69 4.04
N LYS A 140 -25.17 6.63 4.49
CA LYS A 140 -23.98 7.05 3.74
C LYS A 140 -22.97 5.92 3.58
N LEU A 141 -22.74 5.12 4.63
CA LEU A 141 -21.86 3.94 4.59
C LEU A 141 -22.39 2.88 3.63
N CYS A 142 -23.69 2.57 3.67
CA CYS A 142 -24.31 1.64 2.75
C CYS A 142 -24.15 2.10 1.29
N LEU A 143 -24.42 3.37 1.02
CA LEU A 143 -24.25 3.93 -0.32
C LEU A 143 -22.80 3.90 -0.79
N PHE A 144 -21.85 4.25 0.10
CA PHE A 144 -20.43 4.18 -0.17
C PHE A 144 -19.98 2.75 -0.48
N ALA A 145 -20.40 1.77 0.34
CA ALA A 145 -20.13 0.35 0.10
C ALA A 145 -20.68 -0.11 -1.26
N THR A 146 -21.93 0.29 -1.58
CA THR A 146 -22.56 -0.02 -2.86
C THR A 146 -21.74 0.52 -4.04
N PHE A 147 -21.30 1.79 -4.00
CA PHE A 147 -20.46 2.34 -5.06
C PHE A 147 -19.12 1.62 -5.18
N LEU A 148 -18.46 1.31 -4.06
CA LEU A 148 -17.22 0.53 -4.10
C LEU A 148 -17.43 -0.86 -4.70
N MET A 149 -18.53 -1.54 -4.35
CA MET A 149 -18.87 -2.84 -4.93
C MET A 149 -19.16 -2.73 -6.43
N LEU A 150 -19.97 -1.77 -6.86
CA LEU A 150 -20.27 -1.58 -8.28
C LEU A 150 -19.00 -1.30 -9.08
N VAL A 151 -18.15 -0.38 -8.63
CA VAL A 151 -16.88 -0.08 -9.33
C VAL A 151 -15.99 -1.31 -9.36
N SER A 152 -15.87 -2.08 -8.27
CA SER A 152 -14.99 -3.25 -8.21
C SER A 152 -15.49 -4.46 -8.99
N GLN A 153 -16.80 -4.58 -9.23
CA GLN A 153 -17.38 -5.70 -9.97
C GLN A 153 -17.47 -5.43 -11.47
N TYR A 154 -17.78 -4.19 -11.86
CA TYR A 154 -18.06 -3.85 -13.26
C TYR A 154 -16.90 -3.14 -13.95
N THR A 155 -15.83 -2.82 -13.24
CA THR A 155 -14.66 -2.16 -13.85
C THR A 155 -13.35 -2.77 -13.34
N PRO A 156 -12.27 -2.79 -14.15
CA PRO A 156 -10.94 -3.22 -13.69
C PRO A 156 -10.23 -2.18 -12.81
N VAL A 157 -10.89 -1.04 -12.54
CA VAL A 157 -10.31 0.13 -11.87
C VAL A 157 -10.01 -0.15 -10.40
N LEU A 158 -10.80 -1.02 -9.75
CA LEU A 158 -10.71 -1.25 -8.32
C LEU A 158 -10.83 -2.73 -7.98
N ASN A 159 -9.90 -3.25 -7.19
CA ASN A 159 -9.99 -4.59 -6.64
C ASN A 159 -10.91 -4.60 -5.41
N SER A 160 -11.83 -5.57 -5.32
CA SER A 160 -12.83 -5.68 -4.24
C SER A 160 -12.20 -5.84 -2.85
N THR A 161 -11.14 -6.65 -2.73
CA THR A 161 -10.41 -6.81 -1.46
C THR A 161 -9.79 -5.50 -1.00
N ASN A 162 -9.16 -4.76 -1.92
CA ASN A 162 -8.55 -3.47 -1.63
C ASN A 162 -9.61 -2.44 -1.21
N ALA A 163 -10.75 -2.41 -1.90
CA ALA A 163 -11.90 -1.57 -1.56
C ALA A 163 -12.42 -1.87 -0.14
N ALA A 164 -12.56 -3.16 0.21
CA ALA A 164 -13.04 -3.59 1.52
C ALA A 164 -12.11 -3.14 2.67
N PHE A 165 -10.79 -3.22 2.50
CA PHE A 165 -9.85 -2.74 3.51
C PHE A 165 -9.86 -1.21 3.64
N TYR A 166 -9.98 -0.49 2.54
CA TYR A 166 -10.17 0.96 2.59
C TYR A 166 -11.47 1.33 3.28
N PHE A 167 -12.58 0.67 2.94
CA PHE A 167 -13.89 0.85 3.59
C PHE A 167 -13.83 0.57 5.09
N THR A 168 -13.17 -0.52 5.51
CA THR A 168 -12.95 -0.82 6.92
C THR A 168 -12.23 0.33 7.64
N GLY A 169 -11.20 0.90 7.03
CA GLY A 169 -10.50 2.07 7.55
C GLY A 169 -11.45 3.28 7.74
N VAL A 170 -12.34 3.53 6.78
CA VAL A 170 -13.36 4.57 6.86
C VAL A 170 -14.34 4.31 8.02
N CYS A 171 -14.82 3.06 8.18
CA CYS A 171 -15.68 2.68 9.30
C CYS A 171 -15.01 2.94 10.66
N LEU A 172 -13.72 2.58 10.77
CA LEU A 172 -12.94 2.86 11.98
C LEU A 172 -12.81 4.37 12.23
N ARG A 173 -12.66 5.19 11.20
CA ARG A 173 -12.60 6.65 11.33
C ARG A 173 -13.92 7.24 11.84
N LEU A 174 -15.04 6.72 11.36
CA LEU A 174 -16.38 7.20 11.72
C LEU A 174 -16.81 6.75 13.12
N SER A 175 -16.11 5.80 13.74
CA SER A 175 -16.33 5.46 15.16
C SER A 175 -15.87 6.56 16.13
N GLU A 176 -15.22 7.62 15.62
CA GLU A 176 -14.67 8.77 16.37
C GLU A 176 -13.59 8.40 17.41
N LYS A 177 -13.24 7.13 17.52
CA LYS A 177 -12.16 6.63 18.38
C LYS A 177 -10.82 6.73 17.69
N ARG A 178 -9.77 6.85 18.50
CA ARG A 178 -8.40 6.77 17.97
C ARG A 178 -8.10 5.34 17.50
N LEU A 179 -7.28 5.20 16.46
CA LEU A 179 -6.94 3.88 15.92
C LEU A 179 -6.28 2.98 16.98
N ASP A 180 -5.47 3.55 17.87
CA ASP A 180 -4.81 2.84 18.95
C ASP A 180 -5.73 2.47 20.13
N GLU A 181 -6.92 3.04 20.21
CA GLU A 181 -7.97 2.62 21.15
C GLU A 181 -8.74 1.41 20.62
N ILE A 182 -8.91 1.34 19.29
CA ILE A 182 -9.62 0.25 18.62
C ILE A 182 -8.66 -0.95 18.44
N ILE A 183 -7.49 -0.68 17.86
CA ILE A 183 -6.41 -1.66 17.67
C ILE A 183 -5.35 -1.38 18.72
N LYS A 184 -5.58 -1.92 19.92
CA LYS A 184 -4.69 -1.68 21.07
C LYS A 184 -3.28 -2.20 20.79
N PRO A 185 -2.23 -1.37 20.98
CA PRO A 185 -0.86 -1.83 20.83
C PRO A 185 -0.53 -2.93 21.86
N SER A 186 -0.17 -4.12 21.35
CA SER A 186 0.13 -5.29 22.20
C SER A 186 1.16 -6.19 21.55
N LEU A 187 2.18 -6.61 22.29
CA LEU A 187 3.14 -7.62 21.80
C LEU A 187 2.50 -9.01 21.65
N TRP A 188 1.45 -9.31 22.41
CA TRP A 188 0.73 -10.60 22.29
C TRP A 188 0.11 -10.80 20.92
N SER A 189 -0.14 -9.73 20.17
CA SER A 189 -0.65 -9.80 18.79
C SER A 189 0.35 -10.41 17.80
N ILE A 190 1.61 -10.60 18.20
CA ILE A 190 2.58 -11.35 17.39
C ILE A 190 2.22 -12.85 17.32
N LEU A 191 1.52 -13.37 18.31
CA LEU A 191 1.13 -14.79 18.34
C LEU A 191 0.15 -15.15 17.22
N PRO A 192 -1.01 -14.47 17.05
CA PRO A 192 -1.89 -14.76 15.92
C PRO A 192 -1.23 -14.43 14.57
N PHE A 193 -0.31 -13.45 14.51
CA PHE A 193 0.45 -13.17 13.29
C PHE A 193 1.34 -14.37 12.91
N ILE A 194 2.13 -14.90 13.84
CA ILE A 194 2.98 -16.06 13.60
C ILE A 194 2.13 -17.31 13.34
N ALA A 195 1.05 -17.51 14.09
CA ALA A 195 0.17 -18.65 13.91
C ALA A 195 -0.37 -18.73 12.46
N ILE A 196 -0.88 -17.63 11.93
CA ILE A 196 -1.36 -17.57 10.53
C ILE A 196 -0.18 -17.71 9.56
N ALA A 197 0.94 -17.04 9.80
CA ALA A 197 2.12 -17.11 8.93
C ALA A 197 2.71 -18.52 8.82
N SER A 198 2.62 -19.32 9.90
CA SER A 198 3.10 -20.70 9.95
C SER A 198 2.14 -21.71 9.33
N PHE A 199 0.91 -21.31 8.96
CA PHE A 199 -0.08 -22.21 8.40
C PHE A 199 0.21 -22.45 6.91
N PRO A 200 0.48 -23.69 6.44
CA PRO A 200 0.86 -23.95 5.04
C PRO A 200 -0.15 -23.44 4.03
N ASN A 201 -1.44 -23.48 4.38
CA ASN A 201 -2.57 -23.14 3.53
C ASN A 201 -3.23 -21.79 3.88
N TYR A 202 -2.52 -20.87 4.60
CA TYR A 202 -3.12 -19.58 5.00
C TYR A 202 -3.65 -18.77 3.81
N LYS A 203 -3.06 -18.93 2.64
CA LYS A 203 -3.50 -18.25 1.40
C LYS A 203 -4.92 -18.64 0.96
N ASN A 204 -5.38 -19.84 1.30
CA ASN A 204 -6.71 -20.32 0.97
C ASN A 204 -7.82 -19.65 1.80
N TRP A 205 -7.44 -19.03 2.93
CA TRP A 205 -8.37 -18.31 3.82
C TRP A 205 -8.59 -16.85 3.40
N ASN A 206 -7.85 -16.40 2.37
CA ASN A 206 -7.98 -15.10 1.72
C ASN A 206 -8.28 -13.94 2.69
N PHE A 207 -9.50 -13.43 2.68
CA PHE A 207 -9.88 -12.23 3.42
C PHE A 207 -9.67 -12.36 4.94
N LEU A 208 -9.99 -13.51 5.53
CA LEU A 208 -9.84 -13.72 6.98
C LEU A 208 -8.36 -13.71 7.40
N ALA A 209 -7.52 -14.47 6.70
CA ALA A 209 -6.09 -14.52 6.98
C ALA A 209 -5.43 -13.14 6.81
N VAL A 210 -5.76 -12.43 5.73
CA VAL A 210 -5.27 -11.06 5.49
C VAL A 210 -5.70 -10.13 6.62
N THR A 211 -6.95 -10.23 7.06
CA THR A 211 -7.48 -9.39 8.15
C THR A 211 -6.74 -9.66 9.46
N ILE A 212 -6.56 -10.93 9.84
CA ILE A 212 -5.83 -11.29 11.06
C ILE A 212 -4.38 -10.80 10.98
N LEU A 213 -3.69 -11.02 9.87
CA LEU A 213 -2.31 -10.56 9.66
C LEU A 213 -2.21 -9.03 9.74
N ALA A 214 -3.08 -8.31 9.03
CA ALA A 214 -3.07 -6.85 9.03
C ALA A 214 -3.37 -6.26 10.41
N LEU A 215 -4.41 -6.71 11.10
CA LEU A 215 -4.77 -6.20 12.42
C LEU A 215 -3.71 -6.57 13.48
N SER A 216 -3.19 -7.78 13.44
CA SER A 216 -2.10 -8.22 14.32
C SER A 216 -0.86 -7.37 14.11
N PHE A 217 -0.46 -7.14 12.85
CA PHE A 217 0.65 -6.27 12.49
C PHE A 217 0.46 -4.84 13.02
N LEU A 218 -0.71 -4.25 12.79
CA LEU A 218 -1.03 -2.91 13.26
C LEU A 218 -1.06 -2.80 14.79
N SER A 219 -1.26 -3.91 15.51
CA SER A 219 -1.23 -3.95 16.97
C SER A 219 0.19 -4.12 17.52
N PHE A 220 1.00 -5.09 17.04
CA PHE A 220 2.30 -5.36 17.68
C PHE A 220 3.41 -4.40 17.24
N VAL A 221 3.40 -3.91 16.00
CA VAL A 221 4.49 -3.06 15.48
C VAL A 221 4.71 -1.79 16.28
N PRO A 222 3.68 -1.00 16.64
CA PRO A 222 3.90 0.20 17.47
C PRO A 222 4.50 -0.15 18.82
N LYS A 223 4.07 -1.24 19.43
CA LYS A 223 4.58 -1.65 20.74
C LYS A 223 6.03 -2.12 20.66
N LEU A 224 6.38 -2.84 19.60
CA LEU A 224 7.75 -3.27 19.32
C LEU A 224 8.69 -2.07 19.13
N ILE A 225 8.26 -1.08 18.35
CA ILE A 225 9.07 0.14 18.10
C ILE A 225 9.20 0.97 19.38
N GLN A 226 8.13 1.10 20.17
CA GLN A 226 8.18 1.82 21.45
C GLN A 226 9.14 1.20 22.47
N SER A 227 9.48 -0.09 22.36
CA SER A 227 10.50 -0.72 23.22
C SER A 227 11.93 -0.30 22.87
N ILE A 228 12.14 0.39 21.74
CA ILE A 228 13.45 0.92 21.36
C ILE A 228 13.79 2.12 22.26
N ASN A 229 14.82 1.98 23.07
CA ASN A 229 15.24 3.02 24.00
C ASN A 229 16.21 4.04 23.39
N ASN A 230 15.97 4.44 22.12
CA ASN A 230 16.80 5.42 21.43
C ASN A 230 15.94 6.49 20.73
N LYS A 231 15.93 7.69 21.30
CA LYS A 231 15.12 8.82 20.79
C LYS A 231 15.47 9.23 19.36
N LYS A 232 16.74 9.11 18.94
CA LYS A 232 17.16 9.44 17.57
C LYS A 232 16.59 8.43 16.59
N VAL A 233 16.65 7.12 16.90
CA VAL A 233 16.07 6.05 16.08
C VAL A 233 14.57 6.22 15.96
N LEU A 234 13.86 6.45 17.08
CA LEU A 234 12.42 6.73 17.07
C LEU A 234 12.07 7.95 16.23
N GLY A 235 12.92 8.98 16.27
CA GLY A 235 12.79 10.19 15.44
C GLY A 235 12.87 9.87 13.94
N ILE A 236 13.85 9.07 13.53
CA ILE A 236 14.03 8.62 12.13
C ILE A 236 12.83 7.78 11.68
N ILE A 237 12.42 6.79 12.47
CA ILE A 237 11.26 5.94 12.17
C ILE A 237 10.00 6.79 11.98
N GLY A 238 9.75 7.72 12.91
CA GLY A 238 8.59 8.60 12.81
C GLY A 238 8.67 9.55 11.62
N PHE A 239 9.85 10.07 11.27
CA PHE A 239 10.05 10.89 10.09
C PHE A 239 9.74 10.13 8.79
N ILE A 240 10.27 8.91 8.64
CA ILE A 240 9.99 8.03 7.50
C ILE A 240 8.47 7.77 7.41
N GLY A 241 7.83 7.42 8.52
CA GLY A 241 6.40 7.14 8.56
C GLY A 241 5.50 8.31 8.17
N ARG A 242 5.91 9.55 8.45
CA ARG A 242 5.20 10.77 7.99
C ARG A 242 5.41 11.05 6.51
N ASN A 243 6.54 10.68 5.96
CA ASN A 243 6.95 10.97 4.59
C ASN A 243 6.83 9.75 3.66
N THR A 244 5.84 8.86 3.89
CA THR A 244 5.68 7.65 3.08
C THR A 244 5.29 7.93 1.63
N LEU A 245 4.55 9.00 1.35
CA LEU A 245 4.10 9.32 -0.01
C LEU A 245 5.28 9.61 -0.97
N PRO A 246 6.21 10.53 -0.66
CA PRO A 246 7.38 10.72 -1.53
C PRO A 246 8.25 9.46 -1.64
N ILE A 247 8.45 8.70 -0.56
CA ILE A 247 9.19 7.45 -0.61
C ILE A 247 8.49 6.47 -1.57
N TYR A 248 7.16 6.34 -1.47
CA TYR A 248 6.37 5.48 -2.34
C TYR A 248 6.45 5.92 -3.82
N LEU A 249 6.41 7.20 -4.10
CA LEU A 249 6.49 7.73 -5.46
C LEU A 249 7.85 7.45 -6.12
N PHE A 250 8.94 7.66 -5.37
CA PHE A 250 10.28 7.65 -5.94
C PHE A 250 11.02 6.31 -5.81
N HIS A 251 10.59 5.38 -4.93
CA HIS A 251 11.30 4.10 -4.76
C HIS A 251 11.49 3.31 -6.06
N PRO A 252 10.58 3.31 -7.07
CA PRO A 252 10.79 2.55 -8.29
C PRO A 252 12.00 3.03 -9.08
N ILE A 253 12.29 4.33 -9.07
CA ILE A 253 13.48 4.90 -9.73
C ILE A 253 14.74 4.30 -9.11
N PHE A 254 14.83 4.26 -7.79
CA PHE A 254 16.00 3.72 -7.08
C PHE A 254 16.11 2.21 -7.23
N THR A 255 15.00 1.48 -7.19
CA THR A 255 15.02 0.02 -7.36
C THR A 255 15.30 -0.39 -8.81
N MET A 256 14.90 0.40 -9.79
CA MET A 256 15.27 0.21 -11.21
C MET A 256 16.73 0.60 -11.44
N GLY A 257 17.18 1.74 -10.93
CA GLY A 257 18.59 2.15 -10.99
C GLY A 257 19.53 1.13 -10.34
N GLY A 258 19.10 0.53 -9.24
CA GLY A 258 19.82 -0.56 -8.58
C GLY A 258 20.08 -1.77 -9.48
N LYS A 259 19.20 -2.07 -10.45
CA LYS A 259 19.43 -3.13 -11.44
C LYS A 259 20.65 -2.85 -12.32
N LEU A 260 20.88 -1.58 -12.68
CA LEU A 260 22.05 -1.19 -13.49
C LEU A 260 23.36 -1.32 -12.72
N ALA A 261 23.31 -1.23 -11.40
CA ALA A 261 24.47 -1.37 -10.52
C ALA A 261 24.79 -2.85 -10.16
N LEU A 262 23.87 -3.79 -10.41
CA LEU A 262 24.07 -5.22 -10.10
C LEU A 262 25.35 -5.83 -10.67
N PRO A 263 25.78 -5.53 -11.91
CA PRO A 263 27.04 -6.06 -12.46
C PRO A 263 28.27 -5.59 -11.74
N LEU A 264 28.18 -4.48 -10.93
CA LEU A 264 29.28 -3.93 -10.16
C LEU A 264 29.46 -4.64 -8.81
N PHE A 265 28.46 -5.40 -8.37
CA PHE A 265 28.48 -6.14 -7.11
C PHE A 265 28.56 -7.64 -7.40
N HIS A 266 29.72 -8.23 -7.24
CA HIS A 266 29.89 -9.68 -7.25
C HIS A 266 29.40 -10.22 -5.89
N PHE A 267 28.19 -10.74 -5.85
CA PHE A 267 27.75 -11.54 -4.72
C PHE A 267 28.21 -12.98 -4.96
N ASP A 268 29.23 -13.41 -4.24
CA ASP A 268 29.64 -14.81 -4.23
C ASP A 268 28.47 -15.66 -3.73
N ASN A 269 27.89 -16.46 -4.65
CA ASN A 269 26.89 -17.47 -4.34
C ASN A 269 27.54 -18.68 -3.59
N SER A 270 28.18 -18.43 -2.47
CA SER A 270 28.74 -19.49 -1.61
C SER A 270 27.68 -20.04 -0.65
N GLY A 271 26.49 -20.34 -1.14
CA GLY A 271 25.42 -20.96 -0.38
C GLY A 271 24.48 -21.75 -1.29
N GLY A 272 24.86 -22.98 -1.58
CA GLY A 272 24.15 -24.12 -2.09
C GLY A 272 22.77 -23.96 -2.72
N GLY A 273 22.71 -24.14 -4.03
CA GLY A 273 21.46 -24.32 -4.76
C GLY A 273 21.60 -23.88 -6.19
N THR A 274 21.92 -24.81 -7.06
CA THR A 274 21.88 -24.67 -8.53
C THR A 274 20.46 -24.31 -8.97
N TYR A 275 20.18 -23.01 -9.12
CA TYR A 275 19.03 -22.56 -9.89
C TYR A 275 19.53 -21.92 -11.18
N GLY A 276 19.33 -22.67 -12.26
CA GLY A 276 19.68 -22.25 -13.61
C GLY A 276 18.98 -20.94 -13.96
N LEU A 277 19.77 -19.93 -14.28
CA LEU A 277 19.31 -18.70 -14.91
C LEU A 277 18.97 -19.02 -16.37
N HIS A 278 17.72 -19.35 -16.64
CA HIS A 278 17.19 -19.25 -18.00
C HIS A 278 16.85 -17.79 -18.28
N TYR A 279 17.77 -17.11 -18.93
CA TYR A 279 17.44 -15.88 -19.64
C TYR A 279 16.57 -16.25 -20.84
N CYS A 280 15.29 -15.96 -20.80
CA CYS A 280 14.48 -15.84 -22.00
C CYS A 280 14.87 -14.54 -22.70
N ARG A 281 15.37 -14.70 -23.93
CA ARG A 281 15.52 -13.64 -24.93
C ARG A 281 14.16 -13.09 -25.33
#